data_b5288da84fe4ac89a14c9f854ec73652
#
_entry.id   b5288da84fe4ac89a14c9f854ec73652
#
_cell.length_a   1.000
_cell.length_b   1.000
_cell.length_c   1.000
_cell.angle_alpha   90.00
_cell.angle_beta   90.00
_cell.angle_gamma   90.00
#
_symmetry.space_group_name_H-M   'P 1'
#
loop_
_entity.id
_entity.type
_entity.pdbx_description
1 polymer ?
#
loop_
_entity_poly.entity_id
_entity_poly.type
_entity_poly.pdbx_seq_one_letter_code
_entity_poly.pdbx_strand_id
1 'polypeptide(L)'
;MLLPIEAESQDTALRIFSTLNDRGKPLSDSDIFKAQLYKFYSSIGKKEEFITTWKELDELVTKIFHPYRGTPLDELFTRYMYYERALLTNRSSMTEGLRKFYEKDGYVLLRREQTLENLVLLADFWKDVYSQNEDRFSVDVLKRLFILNYAPNSLWTYIVSVYFMHYKNAENMLDNEKFYLFLNRLIGFIWAYAISNPGITALRAPVFNEMVNIIENKEIAFENYLFQEELFRSQFNNFSFSNTRAITKSMIVWWAFTFDSQELLPLDATYDIEHIFPRNRQVKEGGLSSDEVLEMLGNKSVLERRVNIRASDYRFADKIKYYNGEFKSTGERIGTKIHELRMLSQTLTDFTETDIRERTSRMLDKFIAYLKSNSLISNRQNL
;
A
#
# COMPACT_ATOMS: atom_id res chain seq x y z
N MET A 1 31.04 22.93 -18.61
CA MET A 1 32.49 22.84 -18.30
C MET A 1 32.61 21.85 -17.13
N LEU A 2 33.19 20.67 -17.37
CA LEU A 2 33.45 19.67 -16.31
C LEU A 2 34.87 19.90 -15.81
N LEU A 3 35.03 20.16 -14.51
CA LEU A 3 36.33 20.26 -13.87
C LEU A 3 36.66 18.84 -13.32
N PRO A 4 37.69 18.17 -13.84
CA PRO A 4 38.16 16.93 -13.27
C PRO A 4 38.80 17.25 -11.90
N ILE A 5 38.45 16.47 -10.88
CA ILE A 5 39.03 16.52 -9.56
C ILE A 5 39.75 15.20 -9.33
N GLU A 6 41.07 15.24 -9.16
CA GLU A 6 41.87 14.10 -8.77
C GLU A 6 41.98 14.06 -7.24
N ALA A 7 41.84 12.90 -6.65
CA ALA A 7 41.97 12.69 -5.23
C ALA A 7 43.04 11.62 -4.95
N GLU A 8 43.90 11.89 -3.98
CA GLU A 8 45.02 11.01 -3.58
C GLU A 8 44.55 9.67 -3.01
N SER A 9 43.30 9.59 -2.53
CA SER A 9 42.71 8.37 -2.03
C SER A 9 41.19 8.37 -2.24
N GLN A 10 40.59 7.17 -2.20
CA GLN A 10 39.13 7.00 -2.27
C GLN A 10 38.40 7.71 -1.12
N ASP A 11 38.96 7.72 0.09
CA ASP A 11 38.39 8.44 1.23
C ASP A 11 38.45 9.96 1.02
N THR A 12 39.52 10.48 0.42
CA THR A 12 39.64 11.89 0.06
C THR A 12 38.63 12.24 -1.04
N ALA A 13 38.46 11.39 -2.06
CA ALA A 13 37.46 11.58 -3.10
C ALA A 13 36.03 11.63 -2.54
N LEU A 14 35.66 10.72 -1.65
CA LEU A 14 34.36 10.70 -0.96
C LEU A 14 34.15 11.93 -0.07
N ARG A 15 35.16 12.41 0.63
CA ARG A 15 35.09 13.65 1.43
C ARG A 15 34.92 14.87 0.55
N ILE A 16 35.66 14.99 -0.55
CA ILE A 16 35.52 16.09 -1.53
C ILE A 16 34.13 16.05 -2.13
N PHE A 17 33.63 14.87 -2.54
CA PHE A 17 32.32 14.70 -3.11
C PHE A 17 31.21 15.10 -2.13
N SER A 18 31.29 14.69 -0.86
CA SER A 18 30.34 15.10 0.18
C SER A 18 30.37 16.61 0.45
N THR A 19 31.56 17.21 0.50
CA THR A 19 31.75 18.66 0.77
C THR A 19 31.29 19.52 -0.40
N LEU A 20 31.50 19.08 -1.64
CA LEU A 20 31.03 19.79 -2.84
C LEU A 20 29.49 19.74 -2.95
N ASN A 21 28.85 18.66 -2.50
CA ASN A 21 27.40 18.52 -2.49
C ASN A 21 26.70 19.31 -1.35
N ASP A 22 27.41 19.72 -0.30
CA ASP A 22 26.87 20.64 0.73
C ASP A 22 26.46 22.02 0.16
N ARG A 23 26.94 22.36 -1.03
CA ARG A 23 26.57 23.59 -1.75
C ARG A 23 25.58 23.39 -2.89
N GLY A 24 25.13 22.12 -3.13
CA GLY A 24 24.22 21.74 -4.19
C GLY A 24 23.01 20.93 -3.67
N LYS A 25 22.49 20.01 -4.49
CA LYS A 25 21.46 19.05 -4.04
C LYS A 25 22.10 18.04 -3.07
N PRO A 26 21.62 17.92 -1.82
CA PRO A 26 22.18 16.97 -0.87
C PRO A 26 22.16 15.55 -1.44
N LEU A 27 23.21 14.77 -1.13
CA LEU A 27 23.26 13.34 -1.46
C LEU A 27 22.07 12.63 -0.82
N SER A 28 21.43 11.72 -1.59
CA SER A 28 20.44 10.80 -1.04
C SER A 28 21.12 9.84 -0.04
N ASP A 29 20.31 9.21 0.81
CA ASP A 29 20.84 8.22 1.74
C ASP A 29 21.42 7.04 0.98
N SER A 30 20.77 6.62 -0.10
CA SER A 30 21.24 5.54 -1.00
C SER A 30 22.56 5.86 -1.72
N ASP A 31 22.88 7.12 -2.04
CA ASP A 31 24.19 7.48 -2.59
C ASP A 31 25.31 7.24 -1.59
N ILE A 32 25.07 7.56 -0.31
CA ILE A 32 26.02 7.29 0.77
C ILE A 32 26.20 5.78 0.97
N PHE A 33 25.09 5.03 0.98
CA PHE A 33 25.11 3.58 1.15
C PHE A 33 25.82 2.88 -0.01
N LYS A 34 25.60 3.34 -1.25
CA LYS A 34 26.34 2.90 -2.43
C LYS A 34 27.85 3.03 -2.24
N ALA A 35 28.30 4.18 -1.76
CA ALA A 35 29.72 4.44 -1.53
C ALA A 35 30.31 3.49 -0.47
N GLN A 36 29.58 3.20 0.61
CA GLN A 36 30.02 2.26 1.66
C GLN A 36 30.07 0.81 1.16
N LEU A 37 29.03 0.37 0.45
CA LEU A 37 29.00 -0.96 -0.18
C LEU A 37 30.12 -1.10 -1.22
N TYR A 38 30.32 -0.11 -2.09
CA TYR A 38 31.41 -0.12 -3.06
C TYR A 38 32.79 -0.28 -2.40
N LYS A 39 33.04 0.45 -1.31
CA LYS A 39 34.28 0.33 -0.54
C LYS A 39 34.46 -1.08 0.03
N PHE A 40 33.41 -1.64 0.59
CA PHE A 40 33.43 -3.01 1.11
C PHE A 40 33.70 -4.04 0.01
N TYR A 41 32.92 -4.03 -1.08
CA TYR A 41 33.10 -4.99 -2.18
C TYR A 41 34.45 -4.85 -2.88
N SER A 42 35.00 -3.64 -2.99
CA SER A 42 36.34 -3.41 -3.49
C SER A 42 37.40 -4.03 -2.59
N SER A 43 37.22 -4.01 -1.25
CA SER A 43 38.16 -4.56 -0.29
C SER A 43 38.24 -6.10 -0.31
N ILE A 44 37.17 -6.76 -0.77
CA ILE A 44 37.08 -8.22 -0.90
C ILE A 44 37.27 -8.71 -2.35
N GLY A 45 37.70 -7.83 -3.26
CA GLY A 45 37.98 -8.19 -4.66
C GLY A 45 36.73 -8.36 -5.57
N LYS A 46 35.52 -7.99 -5.12
CA LYS A 46 34.25 -8.16 -5.82
C LYS A 46 33.68 -6.84 -6.41
N LYS A 47 34.58 -5.92 -6.79
CA LYS A 47 34.19 -4.58 -7.26
C LYS A 47 33.29 -4.60 -8.49
N GLU A 48 33.63 -5.37 -9.52
CA GLU A 48 32.89 -5.42 -10.78
C GLU A 48 31.52 -6.10 -10.61
N GLU A 49 31.44 -7.13 -9.79
CA GLU A 49 30.20 -7.78 -9.39
C GLU A 49 29.23 -6.76 -8.73
N PHE A 50 29.74 -5.99 -7.78
CA PHE A 50 28.94 -4.94 -7.14
C PHE A 50 28.43 -3.91 -8.13
N ILE A 51 29.27 -3.41 -9.03
CA ILE A 51 28.87 -2.38 -10.01
C ILE A 51 27.70 -2.88 -10.87
N THR A 52 27.79 -4.12 -11.34
CA THR A 52 26.74 -4.73 -12.18
C THR A 52 25.46 -4.91 -11.38
N THR A 53 25.54 -5.57 -10.24
CA THR A 53 24.37 -5.83 -9.37
C THR A 53 23.69 -4.55 -8.92
N TRP A 54 24.47 -3.53 -8.53
CA TRP A 54 23.88 -2.23 -8.13
C TRP A 54 23.15 -1.54 -9.28
N LYS A 55 23.70 -1.57 -10.48
CA LYS A 55 23.06 -0.96 -11.66
C LYS A 55 21.72 -1.63 -11.95
N GLU A 56 21.70 -2.96 -11.96
CA GLU A 56 20.48 -3.74 -12.19
C GLU A 56 19.43 -3.48 -11.10
N LEU A 57 19.86 -3.43 -9.84
CA LEU A 57 19.01 -3.12 -8.70
C LEU A 57 18.39 -1.72 -8.82
N ASP A 58 19.17 -0.69 -9.15
CA ASP A 58 18.72 0.69 -9.31
C ASP A 58 17.71 0.82 -10.47
N GLU A 59 18.00 0.18 -11.60
CA GLU A 59 17.10 0.13 -12.74
C GLU A 59 15.77 -0.56 -12.39
N LEU A 60 15.81 -1.65 -11.63
CA LEU A 60 14.64 -2.39 -11.19
C LEU A 60 13.78 -1.54 -10.26
N VAL A 61 14.36 -1.03 -9.16
CA VAL A 61 13.58 -0.30 -8.15
C VAL A 61 13.02 1.03 -8.70
N THR A 62 13.71 1.65 -9.65
CA THR A 62 13.24 2.86 -10.34
C THR A 62 11.96 2.59 -11.16
N LYS A 63 11.80 1.38 -11.68
CA LYS A 63 10.58 0.99 -12.42
C LYS A 63 9.40 0.68 -11.51
N ILE A 64 9.65 0.18 -10.31
CA ILE A 64 8.59 -0.34 -9.43
C ILE A 64 8.25 0.58 -8.26
N PHE A 65 9.17 1.41 -7.78
CA PHE A 65 8.91 2.29 -6.64
C PHE A 65 8.78 3.75 -7.06
N HIS A 66 7.72 4.39 -6.57
CA HIS A 66 7.44 5.80 -6.81
C HIS A 66 7.22 6.50 -5.47
N PRO A 67 8.27 6.64 -4.62
CA PRO A 67 8.12 7.22 -3.30
C PRO A 67 7.78 8.71 -3.40
N TYR A 68 6.95 9.20 -2.48
CA TYR A 68 6.63 10.62 -2.38
C TYR A 68 7.86 11.46 -1.97
N ARG A 69 8.78 10.86 -1.21
CA ARG A 69 10.04 11.49 -0.76
C ARG A 69 11.20 10.51 -0.87
N GLY A 70 12.40 11.03 -1.11
CA GLY A 70 13.59 10.21 -1.29
C GLY A 70 13.69 9.61 -2.68
N THR A 71 14.55 8.63 -2.83
CA THR A 71 14.77 7.88 -4.07
C THR A 71 14.10 6.51 -4.01
N PRO A 72 13.89 5.81 -5.15
CA PRO A 72 13.44 4.42 -5.14
C PRO A 72 14.33 3.48 -4.32
N LEU A 73 15.65 3.69 -4.35
CA LEU A 73 16.59 2.96 -3.50
C LEU A 73 16.40 3.27 -2.01
N ASP A 74 16.18 4.54 -1.62
CA ASP A 74 15.89 4.89 -0.22
C ASP A 74 14.65 4.16 0.29
N GLU A 75 13.62 3.96 -0.56
CA GLU A 75 12.43 3.18 -0.22
C GLU A 75 12.78 1.70 0.00
N LEU A 76 13.60 1.08 -0.87
CA LEU A 76 14.05 -0.28 -0.70
C LEU A 76 14.85 -0.46 0.60
N PHE A 77 15.81 0.43 0.86
CA PHE A 77 16.58 0.44 2.10
C PHE A 77 15.69 0.64 3.34
N THR A 78 14.64 1.46 3.22
CA THR A 78 13.66 1.63 4.32
C THR A 78 12.92 0.34 4.61
N ARG A 79 12.46 -0.40 3.60
CA ARG A 79 11.81 -1.71 3.77
C ARG A 79 12.75 -2.71 4.43
N TYR A 80 13.99 -2.77 3.99
CA TYR A 80 14.99 -3.64 4.58
C TYR A 80 15.38 -3.21 6.00
N MET A 81 15.45 -1.91 6.28
CA MET A 81 15.66 -1.38 7.63
C MET A 81 14.63 -1.89 8.63
N TYR A 82 13.35 -1.97 8.24
CA TYR A 82 12.31 -2.48 9.15
C TYR A 82 12.51 -3.96 9.46
N TYR A 83 12.99 -4.76 8.52
CA TYR A 83 13.37 -6.14 8.79
C TYR A 83 14.55 -6.24 9.76
N GLU A 84 15.65 -5.53 9.51
CA GLU A 84 16.81 -5.50 10.41
C GLU A 84 16.46 -5.00 11.81
N ARG A 85 15.57 -4.00 11.91
CA ARG A 85 15.06 -3.51 13.21
C ARG A 85 14.19 -4.54 13.92
N ALA A 86 13.37 -5.27 13.21
CA ALA A 86 12.55 -6.33 13.80
C ALA A 86 13.42 -7.47 14.36
N LEU A 87 14.53 -7.82 13.68
CA LEU A 87 15.51 -8.80 14.16
C LEU A 87 16.13 -8.44 15.52
N LEU A 88 16.21 -7.15 15.86
CA LEU A 88 16.67 -6.71 17.19
C LEU A 88 15.66 -6.98 18.30
N THR A 89 14.43 -7.41 17.98
CA THR A 89 13.31 -7.69 18.89
C THR A 89 12.97 -6.57 19.86
N ASN A 90 13.47 -5.36 19.60
CA ASN A 90 13.20 -4.18 20.42
C ASN A 90 11.89 -3.52 19.97
N ARG A 91 10.84 -3.61 20.79
CA ARG A 91 9.50 -3.09 20.51
C ARG A 91 9.37 -1.57 20.62
N SER A 92 10.45 -0.85 20.88
CA SER A 92 10.45 0.60 20.84
C SER A 92 10.11 1.10 19.43
N SER A 93 9.05 1.87 19.32
CA SER A 93 8.60 2.48 18.05
C SER A 93 9.43 3.71 17.64
N MET A 94 10.60 3.92 18.24
CA MET A 94 11.47 5.05 17.88
C MET A 94 11.82 4.99 16.41
N THR A 95 11.49 6.07 15.70
CA THR A 95 11.77 6.25 14.30
C THR A 95 13.09 6.95 14.13
N GLU A 96 14.10 6.18 14.15
CA GLU A 96 15.40 6.62 13.69
C GLU A 96 15.33 6.83 12.17
N GLY A 97 15.87 7.95 11.68
CA GLY A 97 15.96 8.20 10.25
C GLY A 97 16.82 7.15 9.55
N LEU A 98 16.56 6.92 8.26
CA LEU A 98 17.20 5.89 7.44
C LEU A 98 18.73 5.96 7.53
N ARG A 99 19.30 7.16 7.30
CA ARG A 99 20.76 7.39 7.39
C ARG A 99 21.32 6.97 8.74
N LYS A 100 20.74 7.48 9.85
CA LYS A 100 21.21 7.18 11.21
C LYS A 100 21.21 5.69 11.53
N PHE A 101 20.22 4.96 11.02
CA PHE A 101 20.13 3.53 11.24
C PHE A 101 21.33 2.80 10.64
N TYR A 102 21.69 3.09 9.38
CA TYR A 102 22.79 2.44 8.69
C TYR A 102 24.16 2.97 9.09
N GLU A 103 24.27 4.18 9.63
CA GLU A 103 25.53 4.77 10.14
C GLU A 103 26.04 4.12 11.42
N LYS A 104 25.19 3.37 12.11
CA LYS A 104 25.57 2.69 13.37
C LYS A 104 26.80 1.83 13.18
N ASP A 105 27.65 1.86 14.20
CA ASP A 105 28.88 1.06 14.26
C ASP A 105 29.73 1.16 12.98
N GLY A 106 29.75 2.37 12.38
CA GLY A 106 30.53 2.68 11.19
C GLY A 106 30.03 1.91 9.96
N TYR A 107 28.73 1.85 9.76
CA TYR A 107 28.06 1.18 8.62
C TYR A 107 28.25 -0.34 8.62
N VAL A 108 28.27 -0.98 9.77
CA VAL A 108 28.51 -2.44 9.89
C VAL A 108 27.54 -3.27 9.04
N LEU A 109 26.29 -2.84 8.92
CA LEU A 109 25.28 -3.52 8.08
C LEU A 109 25.64 -3.49 6.58
N LEU A 110 26.28 -2.41 6.11
CA LEU A 110 26.70 -2.27 4.70
C LEU A 110 28.05 -2.94 4.39
N ARG A 111 28.66 -3.59 5.39
CA ARG A 111 29.91 -4.37 5.25
C ARG A 111 29.67 -5.88 5.32
N ARG A 112 28.48 -6.31 4.85
CA ARG A 112 28.08 -7.72 4.76
C ARG A 112 27.57 -8.00 3.36
N GLU A 113 28.06 -9.05 2.72
CA GLU A 113 27.55 -9.49 1.40
C GLU A 113 26.04 -9.76 1.47
N GLN A 114 25.60 -10.40 2.55
CA GLN A 114 24.20 -10.73 2.79
C GLN A 114 23.25 -9.50 2.69
N THR A 115 23.73 -8.29 2.99
CA THR A 115 22.90 -7.08 2.89
C THR A 115 22.51 -6.77 1.44
N LEU A 116 23.47 -6.82 0.50
CA LEU A 116 23.16 -6.58 -0.92
C LEU A 116 22.32 -7.72 -1.49
N GLU A 117 22.62 -8.97 -1.14
CA GLU A 117 21.83 -10.14 -1.55
C GLU A 117 20.36 -10.01 -1.08
N ASN A 118 20.15 -9.63 0.17
CA ASN A 118 18.82 -9.42 0.73
C ASN A 118 18.08 -8.24 0.07
N LEU A 119 18.78 -7.15 -0.28
CA LEU A 119 18.19 -6.04 -1.02
C LEU A 119 17.73 -6.46 -2.41
N VAL A 120 18.55 -7.22 -3.15
CA VAL A 120 18.20 -7.76 -4.46
C VAL A 120 16.97 -8.68 -4.34
N LEU A 121 17.03 -9.62 -3.40
CA LEU A 121 15.92 -10.54 -3.14
C LEU A 121 14.60 -9.81 -2.80
N LEU A 122 14.68 -8.78 -1.97
CA LEU A 122 13.51 -7.98 -1.61
C LEU A 122 12.99 -7.17 -2.79
N ALA A 123 13.86 -6.66 -3.66
CA ALA A 123 13.47 -5.96 -4.88
C ALA A 123 12.77 -6.90 -5.86
N ASP A 124 13.25 -8.14 -6.03
CA ASP A 124 12.62 -9.15 -6.87
C ASP A 124 11.23 -9.56 -6.35
N PHE A 125 11.09 -9.72 -5.02
CA PHE A 125 9.77 -9.95 -4.41
C PHE A 125 8.79 -8.82 -4.77
N TRP A 126 9.21 -7.57 -4.62
CA TRP A 126 8.34 -6.44 -4.94
C TRP A 126 8.07 -6.26 -6.43
N LYS A 127 9.01 -6.65 -7.29
CA LYS A 127 8.80 -6.74 -8.74
C LYS A 127 7.63 -7.70 -9.05
N ASP A 128 7.64 -8.89 -8.45
CA ASP A 128 6.58 -9.88 -8.63
C ASP A 128 5.21 -9.37 -8.10
N VAL A 129 5.21 -8.63 -6.98
CA VAL A 129 4.00 -7.97 -6.47
C VAL A 129 3.45 -6.94 -7.46
N TYR A 130 4.30 -6.06 -7.98
CA TYR A 130 3.88 -4.99 -8.90
C TYR A 130 3.53 -5.50 -10.30
N SER A 131 4.16 -6.56 -10.76
CA SER A 131 3.80 -7.22 -12.02
C SER A 131 2.58 -8.13 -11.90
N GLN A 132 2.04 -8.31 -10.69
CA GLN A 132 0.95 -9.24 -10.39
C GLN A 132 1.26 -10.66 -10.88
N ASN A 133 2.44 -11.18 -10.55
CA ASN A 133 2.96 -12.44 -11.06
C ASN A 133 2.18 -13.65 -10.51
N GLU A 134 1.33 -14.25 -11.35
CA GLU A 134 0.46 -15.40 -11.01
C GLU A 134 1.26 -16.71 -10.86
N ASP A 135 2.48 -16.81 -11.38
CA ASP A 135 3.35 -17.97 -11.13
C ASP A 135 3.87 -17.99 -9.69
N ARG A 136 3.86 -16.84 -9.03
CA ARG A 136 4.37 -16.68 -7.66
C ARG A 136 3.27 -16.58 -6.63
N PHE A 137 2.18 -15.91 -6.95
CA PHE A 137 1.08 -15.65 -6.03
C PHE A 137 -0.23 -16.18 -6.57
N SER A 138 -1.06 -16.74 -5.70
CA SER A 138 -2.45 -17.05 -6.06
C SER A 138 -3.21 -15.75 -6.38
N VAL A 139 -4.23 -15.85 -7.21
CA VAL A 139 -5.10 -14.71 -7.57
C VAL A 139 -5.70 -14.06 -6.32
N ASP A 140 -6.03 -14.84 -5.29
CA ASP A 140 -6.57 -14.31 -4.04
C ASP A 140 -5.54 -13.49 -3.26
N VAL A 141 -4.28 -13.91 -3.23
CA VAL A 141 -3.17 -13.12 -2.67
C VAL A 141 -3.00 -11.82 -3.47
N LEU A 142 -2.99 -11.89 -4.79
CA LEU A 142 -2.85 -10.71 -5.66
C LEU A 142 -4.00 -9.71 -5.46
N LYS A 143 -5.25 -10.18 -5.28
CA LYS A 143 -6.38 -9.31 -4.92
C LYS A 143 -6.15 -8.59 -3.59
N ARG A 144 -5.58 -9.25 -2.58
CA ARG A 144 -5.27 -8.62 -1.28
C ARG A 144 -4.13 -7.61 -1.39
N LEU A 145 -3.09 -7.91 -2.15
CA LEU A 145 -2.00 -6.97 -2.43
C LEU A 145 -2.50 -5.75 -3.22
N PHE A 146 -3.42 -5.96 -4.19
CA PHE A 146 -4.10 -4.86 -4.88
C PHE A 146 -4.87 -3.96 -3.92
N ILE A 147 -5.66 -4.53 -3.00
CA ILE A 147 -6.38 -3.75 -1.98
C ILE A 147 -5.39 -2.95 -1.12
N LEU A 148 -4.30 -3.56 -0.66
CA LEU A 148 -3.28 -2.91 0.16
C LEU A 148 -2.56 -1.77 -0.56
N ASN A 149 -2.45 -1.81 -1.88
CA ASN A 149 -1.89 -0.70 -2.66
C ASN A 149 -2.68 0.61 -2.50
N TYR A 150 -3.92 0.52 -2.02
CA TYR A 150 -4.76 1.68 -1.65
C TYR A 150 -4.82 1.94 -0.14
N ALA A 151 -3.91 1.36 0.64
CA ALA A 151 -3.83 1.62 2.07
C ALA A 151 -3.61 3.11 2.38
N PRO A 152 -4.10 3.62 3.52
CA PRO A 152 -3.99 5.03 3.87
C PRO A 152 -2.56 5.50 4.15
N ASN A 153 -1.61 4.56 4.23
CA ASN A 153 -0.18 4.83 4.40
C ASN A 153 0.67 3.65 3.91
N SER A 154 1.99 3.83 3.84
CA SER A 154 2.95 2.83 3.33
C SER A 154 3.40 1.77 4.36
N LEU A 155 2.93 1.80 5.60
CA LEU A 155 3.39 0.87 6.65
C LEU A 155 3.14 -0.61 6.30
N TRP A 156 2.12 -0.88 5.50
CA TRP A 156 1.84 -2.22 5.01
C TRP A 156 3.00 -2.80 4.19
N THR A 157 3.71 -1.97 3.42
CA THR A 157 4.84 -2.45 2.61
C THR A 157 5.99 -2.91 3.48
N TYR A 158 6.18 -2.28 4.62
CA TYR A 158 7.26 -2.61 5.54
C TYR A 158 6.98 -3.94 6.27
N ILE A 159 5.77 -4.12 6.81
CA ILE A 159 5.43 -5.40 7.47
C ILE A 159 5.33 -6.56 6.48
N VAL A 160 4.87 -6.34 5.24
CA VAL A 160 4.89 -7.35 4.17
C VAL A 160 6.32 -7.72 3.80
N SER A 161 7.25 -6.75 3.76
CA SER A 161 8.68 -7.01 3.54
C SER A 161 9.28 -7.86 4.66
N VAL A 162 8.96 -7.57 5.93
CA VAL A 162 9.38 -8.36 7.08
C VAL A 162 8.83 -9.79 7.00
N TYR A 163 7.54 -9.92 6.66
CA TYR A 163 6.89 -11.22 6.50
C TYR A 163 7.58 -12.06 5.43
N PHE A 164 7.83 -11.49 4.25
CA PHE A 164 8.56 -12.17 3.17
C PHE A 164 9.95 -12.57 3.59
N MET A 165 10.73 -11.65 4.11
CA MET A 165 12.14 -11.94 4.51
C MET A 165 12.25 -13.05 5.54
N HIS A 166 11.25 -13.20 6.42
CA HIS A 166 11.25 -14.20 7.49
C HIS A 166 10.67 -15.55 7.07
N TYR A 167 9.56 -15.56 6.31
CA TYR A 167 8.82 -16.80 6.00
C TYR A 167 9.05 -17.38 4.61
N LYS A 168 9.88 -16.75 3.77
CA LYS A 168 10.26 -17.33 2.48
C LYS A 168 10.97 -18.67 2.66
N ASN A 169 10.68 -19.62 1.78
CA ASN A 169 11.38 -20.92 1.73
C ASN A 169 12.74 -20.81 0.98
N ALA A 170 13.39 -21.93 0.74
CA ALA A 170 14.69 -21.99 0.06
C ALA A 170 14.61 -21.49 -1.40
N GLU A 171 13.47 -21.63 -2.05
CA GLU A 171 13.18 -21.14 -3.39
C GLU A 171 12.64 -19.68 -3.38
N ASN A 172 12.73 -19.00 -2.24
CA ASN A 172 12.24 -17.63 -2.01
C ASN A 172 10.73 -17.47 -2.22
N MET A 173 9.95 -18.53 -2.06
CA MET A 173 8.49 -18.53 -2.19
C MET A 173 7.83 -18.43 -0.82
N LEU A 174 6.62 -17.83 -0.79
CA LEU A 174 5.75 -17.85 0.38
C LEU A 174 4.69 -18.94 0.26
N ASP A 175 4.22 -19.45 1.39
CA ASP A 175 2.99 -20.23 1.48
C ASP A 175 1.80 -19.29 1.20
N ASN A 176 1.13 -19.46 0.07
CA ASN A 176 0.06 -18.59 -0.36
C ASN A 176 -1.16 -18.58 0.59
N GLU A 177 -1.48 -19.69 1.25
CA GLU A 177 -2.62 -19.75 2.17
C GLU A 177 -2.32 -18.93 3.44
N LYS A 178 -1.14 -19.13 4.04
CA LYS A 178 -0.72 -18.37 5.22
C LYS A 178 -0.56 -16.89 4.90
N PHE A 179 -0.01 -16.58 3.73
CA PHE A 179 0.17 -15.20 3.30
C PHE A 179 -1.19 -14.52 3.05
N TYR A 180 -2.14 -15.21 2.44
CA TYR A 180 -3.51 -14.73 2.26
C TYR A 180 -4.19 -14.39 3.60
N LEU A 181 -4.09 -15.27 4.60
CA LEU A 181 -4.66 -15.05 5.93
C LEU A 181 -4.01 -13.84 6.63
N PHE A 182 -2.69 -13.73 6.53
CA PHE A 182 -1.96 -12.57 7.04
C PHE A 182 -2.41 -11.26 6.39
N LEU A 183 -2.50 -11.23 5.05
CA LEU A 183 -2.92 -10.02 4.32
C LEU A 183 -4.35 -9.60 4.67
N ASN A 184 -5.29 -10.55 4.83
CA ASN A 184 -6.65 -10.23 5.27
C ASN A 184 -6.68 -9.60 6.66
N ARG A 185 -5.93 -10.14 7.61
CA ARG A 185 -5.84 -9.60 8.97
C ARG A 185 -5.22 -8.20 8.95
N LEU A 186 -4.17 -8.00 8.15
CA LEU A 186 -3.51 -6.70 7.98
C LEU A 186 -4.45 -5.65 7.38
N ILE A 187 -5.20 -5.97 6.33
CA ILE A 187 -6.21 -5.09 5.73
C ILE A 187 -7.25 -4.71 6.77
N GLY A 188 -7.86 -5.70 7.42
CA GLY A 188 -8.89 -5.46 8.44
C GLY A 188 -8.40 -4.52 9.53
N PHE A 189 -7.20 -4.79 10.06
CA PHE A 189 -6.60 -3.98 11.11
C PHE A 189 -6.33 -2.53 10.65
N ILE A 190 -5.61 -2.34 9.54
CA ILE A 190 -5.23 -1.00 9.07
C ILE A 190 -6.47 -0.15 8.75
N TRP A 191 -7.49 -0.74 8.10
CA TRP A 191 -8.73 -0.02 7.73
C TRP A 191 -9.53 0.37 8.98
N ALA A 192 -9.76 -0.57 9.89
CA ALA A 192 -10.48 -0.28 11.12
C ALA A 192 -9.74 0.73 12.01
N TYR A 193 -8.43 0.60 12.12
CA TYR A 193 -7.60 1.53 12.91
C TYR A 193 -7.62 2.94 12.32
N ALA A 194 -7.59 3.10 10.99
CA ALA A 194 -7.65 4.41 10.34
C ALA A 194 -8.99 5.14 10.56
N ILE A 195 -10.08 4.40 10.79
CA ILE A 195 -11.39 4.95 11.11
C ILE A 195 -11.46 5.30 12.61
N SER A 196 -10.99 4.40 13.50
CA SER A 196 -11.10 4.55 14.94
C SER A 196 -10.08 5.52 15.54
N ASN A 197 -8.89 5.60 14.96
CA ASN A 197 -7.75 6.39 15.44
C ASN A 197 -7.13 7.20 14.32
N PRO A 198 -7.81 8.25 13.84
CA PRO A 198 -7.32 9.01 12.70
C PRO A 198 -6.00 9.72 13.02
N GLY A 199 -4.91 9.18 12.45
CA GLY A 199 -3.56 9.74 12.59
C GLY A 199 -2.51 8.79 12.02
N ILE A 200 -1.73 9.25 11.03
CA ILE A 200 -0.74 8.40 10.33
C ILE A 200 0.32 7.82 11.29
N THR A 201 0.71 8.57 12.30
CA THR A 201 1.73 8.14 13.26
C THR A 201 1.22 7.06 14.23
N ALA A 202 -0.08 7.02 14.49
CA ALA A 202 -0.68 6.09 15.46
C ALA A 202 -0.53 4.62 15.03
N LEU A 203 -0.58 4.31 13.73
CA LEU A 203 -0.42 2.95 13.18
C LEU A 203 0.99 2.37 13.35
N ARG A 204 1.99 3.21 13.56
CA ARG A 204 3.39 2.75 13.55
C ARG A 204 3.70 1.75 14.66
N ALA A 205 3.32 2.03 15.88
CA ALA A 205 3.58 1.16 17.02
C ALA A 205 2.88 -0.21 16.92
N PRO A 206 1.55 -0.28 16.64
CA PRO A 206 0.87 -1.56 16.48
C PRO A 206 1.48 -2.40 15.34
N VAL A 207 1.75 -1.81 14.18
CA VAL A 207 2.31 -2.54 13.03
C VAL A 207 3.74 -3.01 13.32
N PHE A 208 4.56 -2.19 13.97
CA PHE A 208 5.93 -2.59 14.31
C PHE A 208 5.99 -3.71 15.37
N ASN A 209 5.06 -3.72 16.33
CA ASN A 209 4.94 -4.82 17.29
C ASN A 209 4.66 -6.16 16.58
N GLU A 210 3.83 -6.15 15.54
CA GLU A 210 3.57 -7.35 14.76
C GLU A 210 4.77 -7.75 13.88
N MET A 211 5.59 -6.80 13.41
CA MET A 211 6.85 -7.14 12.75
C MET A 211 7.79 -7.93 13.69
N VAL A 212 7.85 -7.55 14.96
CA VAL A 212 8.61 -8.29 15.96
C VAL A 212 7.98 -9.67 16.25
N ASN A 213 6.62 -9.75 16.30
CA ASN A 213 5.93 -11.02 16.43
C ASN A 213 6.25 -11.99 15.28
N ILE A 214 6.34 -11.49 14.03
CA ILE A 214 6.79 -12.29 12.87
C ILE A 214 8.17 -12.92 13.15
N ILE A 215 9.14 -12.12 13.56
CA ILE A 215 10.52 -12.60 13.83
C ILE A 215 10.55 -13.61 14.99
N GLU A 216 9.74 -13.41 16.00
CA GLU A 216 9.61 -14.31 17.15
C GLU A 216 8.74 -15.56 16.86
N ASN A 217 8.24 -15.73 15.62
CA ASN A 217 7.29 -16.78 15.23
C ASN A 217 6.02 -16.83 16.10
N LYS A 218 5.57 -15.64 16.56
CA LYS A 218 4.33 -15.49 17.29
C LYS A 218 3.16 -15.22 16.34
N GLU A 219 1.95 -15.44 16.83
CA GLU A 219 0.75 -15.10 16.07
C GLU A 219 0.67 -13.58 15.81
N ILE A 220 0.29 -13.21 14.57
CA ILE A 220 0.07 -11.83 14.16
C ILE A 220 -1.38 -11.50 14.47
N ALA A 221 -1.68 -11.04 15.68
CA ALA A 221 -3.05 -10.96 16.20
C ALA A 221 -3.50 -9.54 16.56
N PHE A 222 -2.60 -8.56 16.60
CA PHE A 222 -2.91 -7.19 17.08
C PHE A 222 -3.61 -7.17 18.44
N GLU A 223 -3.27 -8.09 19.33
CA GLU A 223 -3.99 -8.39 20.60
C GLU A 223 -4.28 -7.17 21.47
N ASN A 224 -3.35 -6.21 21.52
CA ASN A 224 -3.50 -4.99 22.31
C ASN A 224 -4.38 -3.91 21.64
N TYR A 225 -4.89 -4.18 20.45
CA TYR A 225 -5.57 -3.20 19.60
C TYR A 225 -6.87 -3.73 19.00
N LEU A 226 -7.48 -4.74 19.63
CA LEU A 226 -8.75 -5.31 19.17
C LEU A 226 -9.88 -4.28 19.28
N PHE A 227 -10.79 -4.31 18.32
CA PHE A 227 -11.91 -3.39 18.25
C PHE A 227 -13.12 -3.91 19.02
N GLN A 228 -13.90 -3.00 19.60
CA GLN A 228 -15.22 -3.29 20.16
C GLN A 228 -16.27 -3.03 19.09
N GLU A 229 -17.13 -4.01 18.79
CA GLU A 229 -18.06 -3.94 17.67
C GLU A 229 -18.96 -2.69 17.72
N GLU A 230 -19.67 -2.48 18.84
CA GLU A 230 -20.61 -1.37 18.97
C GLU A 230 -19.93 -0.01 18.89
N LEU A 231 -18.75 0.12 19.50
CA LEU A 231 -17.95 1.34 19.41
C LEU A 231 -17.50 1.58 17.97
N PHE A 232 -17.03 0.55 17.29
CA PHE A 232 -16.60 0.68 15.90
C PHE A 232 -17.76 1.04 14.96
N ARG A 233 -18.95 0.43 15.15
CA ARG A 233 -20.16 0.80 14.43
C ARG A 233 -20.49 2.29 14.58
N SER A 234 -20.46 2.77 15.83
CA SER A 234 -20.65 4.20 16.12
C SER A 234 -19.62 5.09 15.45
N GLN A 235 -18.34 4.72 15.54
CA GLN A 235 -17.24 5.46 14.90
C GLN A 235 -17.38 5.49 13.38
N PHE A 236 -17.70 4.36 12.76
CA PHE A 236 -17.91 4.28 11.30
C PHE A 236 -19.07 5.16 10.84
N ASN A 237 -20.21 5.13 11.54
CA ASN A 237 -21.40 5.92 11.17
C ASN A 237 -21.16 7.42 11.31
N ASN A 238 -20.30 7.84 12.25
CA ASN A 238 -19.93 9.24 12.47
C ASN A 238 -18.70 9.67 11.64
N PHE A 239 -18.07 8.75 10.91
CA PHE A 239 -16.87 9.05 10.16
C PHE A 239 -17.20 9.73 8.82
N SER A 240 -16.56 10.86 8.55
CA SER A 240 -16.71 11.55 7.27
C SER A 240 -15.81 10.90 6.21
N PHE A 241 -16.42 10.17 5.28
CA PHE A 241 -15.72 9.54 4.16
C PHE A 241 -15.50 10.51 2.98
N SER A 242 -14.89 11.66 3.23
CA SER A 242 -14.59 12.61 2.16
C SER A 242 -13.55 12.05 1.16
N ASN A 243 -13.58 12.52 -0.09
CA ASN A 243 -12.63 12.08 -1.13
C ASN A 243 -11.18 12.46 -0.83
N THR A 244 -10.93 13.40 0.08
CA THR A 244 -9.58 13.81 0.49
C THR A 244 -8.94 12.86 1.50
N ARG A 245 -9.74 11.97 2.10
CA ARG A 245 -9.24 10.97 3.05
C ARG A 245 -8.87 9.69 2.31
N ALA A 246 -7.62 9.25 2.41
CA ALA A 246 -7.14 8.04 1.77
C ALA A 246 -7.97 6.79 2.13
N ILE A 247 -8.43 6.69 3.39
CA ILE A 247 -9.27 5.56 3.86
C ILE A 247 -10.59 5.44 3.09
N THR A 248 -11.15 6.52 2.54
CA THR A 248 -12.35 6.44 1.71
C THR A 248 -12.09 5.58 0.48
N LYS A 249 -10.99 5.83 -0.23
CA LYS A 249 -10.60 5.01 -1.39
C LYS A 249 -10.24 3.59 -0.98
N SER A 250 -9.56 3.43 0.14
CA SER A 250 -9.25 2.11 0.70
C SER A 250 -10.51 1.26 0.91
N MET A 251 -11.54 1.84 1.54
CA MET A 251 -12.80 1.15 1.83
C MET A 251 -13.56 0.75 0.58
N ILE A 252 -13.69 1.63 -0.41
CA ILE A 252 -14.42 1.30 -1.65
C ILE A 252 -13.66 0.29 -2.52
N VAL A 253 -12.32 0.30 -2.50
CA VAL A 253 -11.52 -0.75 -3.17
C VAL A 253 -11.72 -2.08 -2.45
N TRP A 254 -11.60 -2.12 -1.11
CA TRP A 254 -11.89 -3.33 -0.34
C TRP A 254 -13.29 -3.86 -0.64
N TRP A 255 -14.31 -2.97 -0.65
CA TRP A 255 -15.69 -3.33 -0.94
C TRP A 255 -15.86 -3.97 -2.32
N ALA A 256 -15.23 -3.43 -3.36
CA ALA A 256 -15.30 -4.00 -4.71
C ALA A 256 -14.83 -5.47 -4.72
N PHE A 257 -13.82 -5.81 -3.94
CA PHE A 257 -13.27 -7.17 -3.83
C PHE A 257 -14.00 -8.07 -2.82
N THR A 258 -15.12 -7.63 -2.24
CA THR A 258 -15.99 -8.50 -1.44
C THR A 258 -16.97 -9.32 -2.29
N PHE A 259 -17.04 -9.05 -3.56
CA PHE A 259 -17.84 -9.81 -4.54
C PHE A 259 -16.97 -10.91 -5.16
N ASP A 260 -17.40 -12.17 -5.05
CA ASP A 260 -16.61 -13.31 -5.52
C ASP A 260 -16.28 -13.23 -7.01
N SER A 261 -17.22 -12.69 -7.81
CA SER A 261 -17.03 -12.47 -9.24
C SER A 261 -16.15 -11.27 -9.61
N GLN A 262 -15.63 -10.52 -8.64
CA GLN A 262 -14.69 -9.45 -8.96
C GLN A 262 -13.35 -10.03 -9.39
N GLU A 263 -13.01 -9.82 -10.64
CA GLU A 263 -11.71 -10.20 -11.20
C GLU A 263 -10.59 -9.35 -10.63
N LEU A 264 -9.36 -9.84 -10.74
CA LEU A 264 -8.17 -9.06 -10.43
C LEU A 264 -8.09 -7.83 -11.35
N LEU A 265 -7.83 -6.68 -10.76
CA LEU A 265 -7.71 -5.42 -11.49
C LEU A 265 -6.22 -5.10 -11.73
N PRO A 266 -5.85 -4.55 -12.90
CA PRO A 266 -4.46 -4.22 -13.21
C PRO A 266 -3.94 -3.05 -12.35
N LEU A 267 -2.74 -3.20 -11.78
CA LEU A 267 -2.09 -2.17 -10.95
C LEU A 267 -1.61 -0.94 -11.74
N ASP A 268 -1.37 -1.09 -13.03
CA ASP A 268 -0.96 0.00 -13.93
C ASP A 268 -2.12 0.89 -14.37
N ALA A 269 -3.37 0.47 -14.13
CA ALA A 269 -4.55 1.30 -14.41
C ALA A 269 -4.80 2.33 -13.29
N THR A 270 -5.29 3.48 -13.68
CA THR A 270 -5.68 4.52 -12.73
C THR A 270 -7.16 4.41 -12.41
N TYR A 271 -7.47 4.37 -11.12
CA TYR A 271 -8.82 4.32 -10.58
C TYR A 271 -9.12 5.58 -9.78
N ASP A 272 -10.32 6.14 -9.96
CA ASP A 272 -10.82 7.31 -9.24
C ASP A 272 -11.98 6.92 -8.31
N ILE A 273 -12.39 7.84 -7.44
CA ILE A 273 -13.60 7.72 -6.65
C ILE A 273 -14.76 8.24 -7.51
N GLU A 274 -15.69 7.37 -7.83
CA GLU A 274 -16.94 7.67 -8.49
C GLU A 274 -18.03 7.99 -7.45
N HIS A 275 -18.82 9.04 -7.68
CA HIS A 275 -20.09 9.28 -6.99
C HIS A 275 -21.22 8.72 -7.85
N ILE A 276 -21.84 7.62 -7.41
CA ILE A 276 -22.91 6.95 -8.15
C ILE A 276 -24.09 7.92 -8.32
N PHE A 277 -24.56 8.54 -7.23
CA PHE A 277 -25.42 9.74 -7.30
C PHE A 277 -24.52 10.97 -7.45
N PRO A 278 -24.60 11.72 -8.55
CA PRO A 278 -23.65 12.78 -8.88
C PRO A 278 -23.82 14.02 -8.01
N ARG A 279 -22.68 14.63 -7.64
CA ARG A 279 -22.64 15.89 -6.87
C ARG A 279 -23.41 17.02 -7.55
N ASN A 280 -23.25 17.13 -8.86
CA ASN A 280 -23.87 18.21 -9.63
C ASN A 280 -25.40 18.11 -9.64
N ARG A 281 -25.96 16.90 -9.59
CA ARG A 281 -27.39 16.66 -9.45
C ARG A 281 -27.90 17.19 -8.11
N GLN A 282 -27.16 16.93 -7.00
CA GLN A 282 -27.52 17.47 -5.68
C GLN A 282 -27.52 19.00 -5.67
N VAL A 283 -26.52 19.63 -6.28
CA VAL A 283 -26.40 21.10 -6.33
C VAL A 283 -27.52 21.74 -7.17
N LYS A 284 -27.89 21.15 -8.30
CA LYS A 284 -28.84 21.75 -9.27
C LYS A 284 -30.29 21.39 -9.02
N GLU A 285 -30.54 20.17 -8.54
CA GLU A 285 -31.89 19.60 -8.49
C GLU A 285 -32.29 19.21 -7.06
N GLY A 286 -31.35 19.08 -6.15
CA GLY A 286 -31.59 18.38 -4.90
C GLY A 286 -31.75 16.87 -5.13
N GLY A 287 -32.49 16.20 -4.29
CA GLY A 287 -32.80 14.77 -4.41
C GLY A 287 -32.23 13.93 -3.31
N LEU A 288 -31.31 14.49 -2.50
CA LEU A 288 -30.86 13.93 -1.23
C LEU A 288 -31.24 14.88 -0.10
N SER A 289 -31.52 14.33 1.06
CA SER A 289 -31.94 15.09 2.25
C SER A 289 -30.85 16.02 2.79
N SER A 290 -29.58 15.70 2.56
CA SER A 290 -28.42 16.52 2.95
C SER A 290 -27.15 16.19 2.15
N ASP A 291 -26.16 17.08 2.24
CA ASP A 291 -24.83 16.86 1.66
C ASP A 291 -24.03 15.76 2.39
N GLU A 292 -24.38 15.47 3.64
CA GLU A 292 -23.78 14.33 4.35
C GLU A 292 -24.15 13.01 3.68
N VAL A 293 -25.37 12.86 3.17
CA VAL A 293 -25.79 11.68 2.42
C VAL A 293 -24.99 11.54 1.13
N LEU A 294 -24.72 12.64 0.43
CA LEU A 294 -23.89 12.65 -0.76
C LEU A 294 -22.47 12.10 -0.49
N GLU A 295 -21.92 12.42 0.68
CA GLU A 295 -20.57 11.99 1.09
C GLU A 295 -20.54 10.62 1.79
N MET A 296 -21.69 9.97 2.00
CA MET A 296 -21.72 8.61 2.56
C MET A 296 -20.95 7.63 1.68
N LEU A 297 -20.32 6.63 2.31
CA LEU A 297 -19.54 5.60 1.63
C LEU A 297 -20.39 4.82 0.60
N GLY A 298 -21.68 4.63 0.90
CA GLY A 298 -22.65 3.98 0.00
C GLY A 298 -22.86 4.69 -1.32
N ASN A 299 -22.56 5.97 -1.42
CA ASN A 299 -22.62 6.72 -2.69
C ASN A 299 -21.33 6.61 -3.50
N LYS A 300 -20.31 5.90 -3.02
CA LYS A 300 -18.96 5.92 -3.63
C LYS A 300 -18.58 4.54 -4.13
N SER A 301 -17.93 4.51 -5.28
CA SER A 301 -17.32 3.30 -5.84
C SER A 301 -15.95 3.63 -6.41
N VAL A 302 -15.10 2.61 -6.55
CA VAL A 302 -13.89 2.69 -7.36
C VAL A 302 -14.28 2.54 -8.83
N LEU A 303 -13.70 3.35 -9.71
CA LEU A 303 -13.99 3.30 -11.14
C LEU A 303 -12.74 3.64 -11.94
N GLU A 304 -12.51 2.96 -13.05
CA GLU A 304 -11.42 3.27 -13.99
C GLU A 304 -11.54 4.73 -14.46
N ARG A 305 -10.46 5.48 -14.37
CA ARG A 305 -10.44 6.92 -14.72
C ARG A 305 -11.07 7.22 -16.09
N ARG A 306 -10.81 6.38 -17.10
CA ARG A 306 -11.36 6.59 -18.44
C ARG A 306 -12.88 6.43 -18.49
N VAL A 307 -13.44 5.52 -17.71
CA VAL A 307 -14.89 5.32 -17.59
C VAL A 307 -15.48 6.44 -16.76
N ASN A 308 -14.84 6.82 -15.65
CA ASN A 308 -15.25 7.88 -14.75
C ASN A 308 -15.37 9.25 -15.46
N ILE A 309 -14.37 9.62 -16.27
CA ILE A 309 -14.39 10.86 -17.06
C ILE A 309 -15.59 10.87 -18.02
N ARG A 310 -15.92 9.73 -18.63
CA ARG A 310 -17.05 9.63 -19.56
C ARG A 310 -18.40 9.61 -18.87
N ALA A 311 -18.50 8.92 -17.72
CA ALA A 311 -19.69 8.88 -16.88
C ALA A 311 -19.99 10.25 -16.24
N SER A 312 -18.93 11.07 -16.03
CA SER A 312 -19.03 12.45 -15.57
C SER A 312 -20.05 12.63 -14.40
N ASP A 313 -20.82 13.70 -14.44
CA ASP A 313 -21.89 14.01 -13.48
C ASP A 313 -23.30 13.70 -14.03
N TYR A 314 -23.40 12.79 -15.00
CA TYR A 314 -24.67 12.34 -15.52
C TYR A 314 -25.51 11.61 -14.46
N ARG A 315 -26.84 11.61 -14.67
CA ARG A 315 -27.75 10.79 -13.85
C ARG A 315 -27.41 9.31 -13.99
N PHE A 316 -27.75 8.51 -12.99
CA PHE A 316 -27.44 7.08 -12.98
C PHE A 316 -27.93 6.36 -14.24
N ALA A 317 -29.14 6.65 -14.69
CA ALA A 317 -29.70 6.10 -15.94
C ALA A 317 -28.81 6.32 -17.18
N ASP A 318 -28.06 7.43 -17.21
CA ASP A 318 -27.12 7.69 -18.30
C ASP A 318 -25.73 7.08 -18.00
N LYS A 319 -25.31 7.02 -16.73
CA LYS A 319 -24.05 6.37 -16.30
C LYS A 319 -24.04 4.88 -16.62
N ILE A 320 -25.17 4.20 -16.55
CA ILE A 320 -25.36 2.78 -16.92
C ILE A 320 -24.71 2.50 -18.28
N LYS A 321 -24.90 3.36 -19.28
CA LYS A 321 -24.36 3.19 -20.63
C LYS A 321 -22.82 3.17 -20.64
N TYR A 322 -22.21 3.99 -19.77
CA TYR A 322 -20.73 4.05 -19.64
C TYR A 322 -20.21 2.87 -18.85
N TYR A 323 -20.90 2.44 -17.79
CA TYR A 323 -20.54 1.27 -17.02
C TYR A 323 -20.60 -0.01 -17.86
N ASN A 324 -21.60 -0.12 -18.75
CA ASN A 324 -21.76 -1.26 -19.64
C ASN A 324 -20.95 -1.18 -20.94
N GLY A 325 -20.33 -0.03 -21.24
CA GLY A 325 -19.58 0.16 -22.47
C GLY A 325 -20.42 0.31 -23.74
N GLU A 326 -21.72 0.64 -23.62
CA GLU A 326 -22.67 0.67 -24.73
C GLU A 326 -22.54 1.87 -25.67
N PHE A 327 -21.74 2.88 -25.34
CA PHE A 327 -21.64 4.11 -26.12
C PHE A 327 -20.79 3.93 -27.37
N LYS A 328 -21.43 3.70 -28.52
CA LYS A 328 -20.83 3.55 -29.84
C LYS A 328 -20.75 4.89 -30.58
N SER A 329 -19.63 5.56 -30.54
CA SER A 329 -19.20 6.41 -31.62
C SER A 329 -17.75 6.07 -31.94
N THR A 330 -17.51 5.41 -33.07
CA THR A 330 -16.18 5.09 -33.63
C THR A 330 -15.23 4.28 -32.71
N GLY A 331 -15.48 3.00 -32.48
CA GLY A 331 -14.60 2.04 -31.80
C GLY A 331 -15.26 1.34 -30.61
N GLU A 332 -14.80 0.15 -30.28
CA GLU A 332 -15.22 -0.58 -29.08
C GLU A 332 -14.93 0.26 -27.83
N ARG A 333 -15.95 0.58 -27.07
CA ARG A 333 -15.80 1.21 -25.76
C ARG A 333 -15.94 0.14 -24.70
N ILE A 334 -14.86 -0.05 -23.97
CA ILE A 334 -14.81 -0.96 -22.83
C ILE A 334 -15.58 -0.31 -21.67
N GLY A 335 -16.51 -1.04 -21.08
CA GLY A 335 -17.20 -0.70 -19.85
C GLY A 335 -16.30 -0.86 -18.63
N THR A 336 -16.88 -0.76 -17.44
CA THR A 336 -16.13 -0.98 -16.21
C THR A 336 -15.84 -2.45 -15.97
N LYS A 337 -14.69 -2.75 -15.36
CA LYS A 337 -14.35 -4.06 -14.78
C LYS A 337 -14.85 -4.21 -13.34
N ILE A 338 -15.43 -3.16 -12.76
CA ILE A 338 -15.98 -3.22 -11.40
C ILE A 338 -17.30 -3.98 -11.41
N HIS A 339 -17.25 -5.19 -10.86
CA HIS A 339 -18.37 -6.12 -10.91
C HIS A 339 -19.66 -5.54 -10.31
N GLU A 340 -19.57 -4.90 -9.14
CA GLU A 340 -20.74 -4.31 -8.48
C GLU A 340 -21.41 -3.24 -9.35
N LEU A 341 -20.66 -2.34 -9.99
CA LEU A 341 -21.27 -1.31 -10.85
C LEU A 341 -22.00 -1.91 -12.05
N ARG A 342 -21.50 -3.02 -12.62
CA ARG A 342 -22.21 -3.76 -13.65
C ARG A 342 -23.51 -4.38 -13.12
N MET A 343 -23.49 -4.95 -11.92
CA MET A 343 -24.69 -5.47 -11.27
C MET A 343 -25.73 -4.37 -11.02
N LEU A 344 -25.33 -3.26 -10.43
CA LEU A 344 -26.23 -2.13 -10.20
C LEU A 344 -26.85 -1.61 -11.50
N SER A 345 -26.07 -1.58 -12.59
CA SER A 345 -26.55 -1.17 -13.93
C SER A 345 -27.60 -2.12 -14.52
N GLN A 346 -27.63 -3.36 -14.09
CA GLN A 346 -28.62 -4.35 -14.55
C GLN A 346 -29.88 -4.40 -13.68
N THR A 347 -29.77 -3.96 -12.43
CA THR A 347 -30.85 -4.12 -11.43
C THR A 347 -31.57 -2.82 -11.11
N LEU A 348 -30.95 -1.67 -11.33
CA LEU A 348 -31.49 -0.35 -10.97
C LEU A 348 -31.66 0.54 -12.22
N THR A 349 -32.72 1.34 -12.21
CA THR A 349 -32.95 2.39 -13.22
C THR A 349 -32.57 3.78 -12.74
N ASP A 350 -32.52 4.00 -11.43
CA ASP A 350 -31.99 5.20 -10.78
C ASP A 350 -31.24 4.79 -9.50
N PHE A 351 -30.44 5.69 -8.95
CA PHE A 351 -29.73 5.50 -7.70
C PHE A 351 -30.12 6.61 -6.73
N THR A 352 -30.78 6.23 -5.64
CA THR A 352 -31.49 7.13 -4.73
C THR A 352 -30.83 7.19 -3.35
N GLU A 353 -31.33 8.07 -2.48
CA GLU A 353 -30.88 8.13 -1.08
C GLU A 353 -31.06 6.80 -0.35
N THR A 354 -32.17 6.08 -0.61
CA THR A 354 -32.43 4.77 -0.03
C THR A 354 -31.30 3.80 -0.40
N ASP A 355 -30.93 3.76 -1.68
CA ASP A 355 -29.83 2.90 -2.16
C ASP A 355 -28.50 3.25 -1.50
N ILE A 356 -28.21 4.54 -1.32
CA ILE A 356 -26.99 5.02 -0.65
C ILE A 356 -26.94 4.53 0.81
N ARG A 357 -28.04 4.70 1.55
CA ARG A 357 -28.11 4.34 2.97
C ARG A 357 -28.02 2.81 3.18
N GLU A 358 -28.79 2.05 2.41
CA GLU A 358 -28.75 0.59 2.45
C GLU A 358 -27.38 0.03 2.07
N ARG A 359 -26.75 0.61 1.03
CA ARG A 359 -25.41 0.19 0.62
C ARG A 359 -24.38 0.53 1.68
N THR A 360 -24.48 1.69 2.35
CA THR A 360 -23.59 2.05 3.47
C THR A 360 -23.73 1.05 4.62
N SER A 361 -24.96 0.66 5.00
CA SER A 361 -25.22 -0.33 6.04
C SER A 361 -24.61 -1.70 5.66
N ARG A 362 -24.84 -2.16 4.43
CA ARG A 362 -24.25 -3.42 3.93
C ARG A 362 -22.73 -3.41 3.96
N MET A 363 -22.10 -2.28 3.61
CA MET A 363 -20.64 -2.13 3.70
C MET A 363 -20.14 -2.28 5.14
N LEU A 364 -20.82 -1.61 6.09
CA LEU A 364 -20.47 -1.71 7.51
C LEU A 364 -20.65 -3.14 8.03
N ASP A 365 -21.80 -3.78 7.78
CA ASP A 365 -22.07 -5.13 8.25
C ASP A 365 -21.08 -6.16 7.67
N LYS A 366 -20.78 -6.03 6.37
CA LYS A 366 -19.77 -6.90 5.73
C LYS A 366 -18.38 -6.66 6.31
N PHE A 367 -18.03 -5.39 6.64
CA PHE A 367 -16.75 -5.08 7.23
C PHE A 367 -16.64 -5.59 8.68
N ILE A 368 -17.70 -5.48 9.48
CA ILE A 368 -17.76 -6.10 10.82
C ILE A 368 -17.58 -7.63 10.73
N ALA A 369 -18.28 -8.28 9.81
CA ALA A 369 -18.11 -9.72 9.57
C ALA A 369 -16.65 -10.06 9.18
N TYR A 370 -16.04 -9.22 8.34
CA TYR A 370 -14.64 -9.37 7.96
C TYR A 370 -13.67 -9.19 9.13
N LEU A 371 -13.91 -8.23 10.04
CA LEU A 371 -13.13 -8.06 11.25
C LEU A 371 -13.27 -9.27 12.19
N LYS A 372 -14.48 -9.81 12.34
CA LYS A 372 -14.75 -11.02 13.13
C LYS A 372 -14.00 -12.24 12.57
N SER A 373 -14.10 -12.48 11.28
CA SER A 373 -13.44 -13.62 10.61
C SER A 373 -11.92 -13.56 10.69
N ASN A 374 -11.35 -12.37 10.88
CA ASN A 374 -9.91 -12.14 11.08
C ASN A 374 -9.50 -11.98 12.55
N SER A 375 -10.39 -12.30 13.50
CA SER A 375 -10.13 -12.23 14.94
C SER A 375 -9.72 -10.83 15.44
N LEU A 376 -10.26 -9.78 14.83
CA LEU A 376 -9.95 -8.39 15.17
C LEU A 376 -11.01 -7.72 16.07
N ILE A 377 -12.11 -8.40 16.35
CA ILE A 377 -13.13 -7.93 17.30
C ILE A 377 -12.87 -8.56 18.67
N SER A 378 -12.87 -7.73 19.71
CA SER A 378 -12.77 -8.20 21.09
C SER A 378 -14.03 -8.93 21.52
N ASN A 379 -13.87 -10.14 22.07
CA ASN A 379 -14.96 -10.89 22.71
C ASN A 379 -15.24 -10.42 24.15
N ARG A 380 -14.51 -9.43 24.65
CA ARG A 380 -14.75 -8.91 26.01
C ARG A 380 -16.00 -8.04 25.97
N GLN A 381 -17.13 -8.56 26.47
CA GLN A 381 -18.20 -7.72 26.97
C GLN A 381 -17.60 -6.92 28.12
N ASN A 382 -17.73 -5.60 28.12
CA ASN A 382 -17.36 -4.76 29.24
C ASN A 382 -18.18 -5.22 30.44
N LEU A 383 -17.49 -5.78 31.44
CA LEU A 383 -18.01 -5.94 32.80
C LEU A 383 -18.00 -4.58 33.50
#